data_613886092808205947ea7f3ea277a583
#
_entry.id   613886092808205947ea7f3ea277a583
#
_cell.length_a   1.000
_cell.length_b   1.000
_cell.length_c   1.000
_cell.angle_alpha   90.00
_cell.angle_beta   90.00
_cell.angle_gamma   90.00
#
_symmetry.space_group_name_H-M   'P 1'
#
loop_
_entity.id
_entity.type
_entity.pdbx_description
1 polymer ?
#
loop_
_entity_poly.entity_id
_entity_poly.type
_entity_poly.pdbx_seq_one_letter_code
_entity_poly.pdbx_strand_id
1 'polypeptide(L)'
;MNTIIIGSGPAGYTAAIYAARADLKPIIYTGLEPGGQLTTTTEVDNFPGYPSGVDGPTMMNELREQAERFGTKVEVDFISRVEFSKEKGGTHKIYTQNGDEVQSKTIIICTGASAKYLGIPSEQKLIGGGVSACAVCDGFFYKEQDVAVVGGGDSAIEEATYLAKICKNVTMLVRKNHFRASKAMQHRLKNFKNVNVLFNSEIDEVLGDNVVEGIKVKNNITNEIS
;
A
#
# COMPACT_ATOMS: atom_id res chain seq x y z
N MET A 1 -15.41 24.03 -15.51
CA MET A 1 -14.28 23.15 -15.85
C MET A 1 -14.20 22.09 -14.78
N ASN A 2 -14.14 20.81 -15.14
CA ASN A 2 -14.22 19.71 -14.19
C ASN A 2 -12.93 19.55 -13.38
N THR A 3 -13.03 18.98 -12.16
CA THR A 3 -11.87 18.48 -11.41
C THR A 3 -11.60 17.05 -11.85
N ILE A 4 -10.36 16.76 -12.23
CA ILE A 4 -9.96 15.39 -12.61
C ILE A 4 -9.31 14.71 -11.41
N ILE A 5 -9.75 13.48 -11.11
CA ILE A 5 -9.21 12.62 -10.05
C ILE A 5 -8.61 11.39 -10.72
N ILE A 6 -7.35 11.10 -10.43
CA ILE A 6 -6.63 9.97 -11.02
C ILE A 6 -6.46 8.89 -9.95
N GLY A 7 -7.13 7.76 -10.13
CA GLY A 7 -7.16 6.62 -9.21
C GLY A 7 -8.42 6.54 -8.38
N SER A 8 -8.97 5.34 -8.26
CA SER A 8 -10.27 5.04 -7.65
C SER A 8 -10.20 4.24 -6.35
N GLY A 9 -9.06 4.28 -5.67
CA GLY A 9 -8.96 3.77 -4.30
C GLY A 9 -9.76 4.62 -3.31
N PRO A 10 -9.73 4.31 -1.99
CA PRO A 10 -10.46 5.06 -0.96
C PRO A 10 -10.18 6.56 -1.00
N ALA A 11 -8.93 6.94 -1.27
CA ALA A 11 -8.55 8.35 -1.38
C ALA A 11 -9.24 9.05 -2.56
N GLY A 12 -9.31 8.36 -3.72
CA GLY A 12 -9.94 8.89 -4.93
C GLY A 12 -11.44 9.09 -4.75
N TYR A 13 -12.17 8.08 -4.27
CA TYR A 13 -13.60 8.22 -4.02
C TYR A 13 -13.90 9.21 -2.90
N THR A 14 -13.11 9.28 -1.84
CA THR A 14 -13.26 10.32 -0.81
C THR A 14 -13.10 11.72 -1.42
N ALA A 15 -12.07 11.95 -2.23
CA ALA A 15 -11.88 13.22 -2.92
C ALA A 15 -13.05 13.53 -3.86
N ALA A 16 -13.55 12.53 -4.59
CA ALA A 16 -14.66 12.65 -5.51
C ALA A 16 -15.97 13.07 -4.80
N ILE A 17 -16.29 12.43 -3.66
CA ILE A 17 -17.44 12.76 -2.83
C ILE A 17 -17.42 14.25 -2.42
N TYR A 18 -16.30 14.71 -1.88
CA TYR A 18 -16.20 16.10 -1.42
C TYR A 18 -16.15 17.11 -2.57
N ALA A 19 -15.47 16.79 -3.67
CA ALA A 19 -15.46 17.63 -4.86
C ALA A 19 -16.86 17.75 -5.48
N ALA A 20 -17.63 16.65 -5.56
CA ALA A 20 -18.99 16.66 -6.05
C ALA A 20 -19.92 17.48 -5.15
N ARG A 21 -19.81 17.34 -3.82
CA ARG A 21 -20.57 18.14 -2.85
C ARG A 21 -20.25 19.64 -2.91
N ALA A 22 -19.06 20.00 -3.39
CA ALA A 22 -18.65 21.39 -3.65
C ALA A 22 -19.01 21.89 -5.06
N ASP A 23 -19.81 21.13 -5.83
CA ASP A 23 -20.21 21.39 -7.22
C ASP A 23 -19.02 21.57 -8.19
N LEU A 24 -17.90 20.89 -7.93
CA LEU A 24 -16.70 20.94 -8.79
C LEU A 24 -16.77 19.97 -9.97
N LYS A 25 -17.87 19.24 -10.12
CA LYS A 25 -18.16 18.31 -11.22
C LYS A 25 -16.98 17.36 -11.49
N PRO A 26 -16.58 16.53 -10.49
CA PRO A 26 -15.43 15.67 -10.61
C PRO A 26 -15.64 14.57 -11.65
N ILE A 27 -14.56 14.26 -12.35
CA ILE A 27 -14.43 13.05 -13.16
C ILE A 27 -13.30 12.23 -12.55
N ILE A 28 -13.58 10.99 -12.16
CA ILE A 28 -12.58 10.06 -11.63
C ILE A 28 -12.22 9.04 -12.71
N TYR A 29 -10.92 8.89 -12.97
CA TYR A 29 -10.37 7.83 -13.82
C TYR A 29 -9.87 6.70 -12.94
N THR A 30 -10.44 5.51 -13.12
CA THR A 30 -10.24 4.41 -12.17
C THR A 30 -8.86 3.80 -12.20
N GLY A 31 -8.18 3.88 -13.33
CA GLY A 31 -6.99 3.08 -13.59
C GLY A 31 -7.34 1.67 -14.07
N LEU A 32 -6.34 0.81 -14.13
CA LEU A 32 -6.49 -0.59 -14.59
C LEU A 32 -7.25 -1.47 -13.60
N GLU A 33 -7.22 -1.12 -12.32
CA GLU A 33 -7.87 -1.86 -11.23
C GLU A 33 -8.87 -0.94 -10.53
N PRO A 34 -10.15 -0.88 -11.01
CA PRO A 34 -11.18 -0.07 -10.37
C PRO A 34 -11.38 -0.46 -8.90
N GLY A 35 -11.25 0.52 -7.99
CA GLY A 35 -11.28 0.30 -6.53
C GLY A 35 -9.90 0.09 -5.90
N GLY A 36 -8.88 -0.20 -6.70
CA GLY A 36 -7.49 -0.34 -6.25
C GLY A 36 -7.26 -1.56 -5.35
N GLN A 37 -6.20 -1.54 -4.55
CA GLN A 37 -5.73 -2.69 -3.76
C GLN A 37 -6.78 -3.31 -2.82
N LEU A 38 -7.71 -2.53 -2.28
CA LEU A 38 -8.72 -3.07 -1.38
C LEU A 38 -9.67 -4.06 -2.05
N THR A 39 -9.81 -4.04 -3.38
CA THR A 39 -10.63 -5.02 -4.09
C THR A 39 -10.10 -6.46 -4.02
N THR A 40 -8.85 -6.63 -3.61
CA THR A 40 -8.22 -7.94 -3.37
C THR A 40 -8.13 -8.31 -1.89
N THR A 41 -8.62 -7.44 -1.00
CA THR A 41 -8.58 -7.64 0.46
C THR A 41 -9.89 -8.26 0.94
N THR A 42 -9.80 -9.37 1.68
CA THR A 42 -10.99 -10.08 2.18
C THR A 42 -11.60 -9.42 3.41
N GLU A 43 -10.82 -8.73 4.23
CA GLU A 43 -11.28 -8.11 5.48
C GLU A 43 -10.57 -6.78 5.72
N VAL A 44 -11.36 -5.74 5.98
CA VAL A 44 -10.89 -4.38 6.28
C VAL A 44 -11.48 -3.98 7.62
N ASP A 45 -10.65 -4.07 8.67
CA ASP A 45 -11.05 -3.78 10.06
C ASP A 45 -10.70 -2.37 10.51
N ASN A 46 -9.84 -1.68 9.79
CA ASN A 46 -9.24 -0.41 10.19
C ASN A 46 -9.78 0.81 9.43
N PHE A 47 -10.88 0.66 8.66
CA PHE A 47 -11.53 1.80 8.03
C PHE A 47 -12.70 2.29 8.91
N PRO A 48 -12.69 3.57 9.34
CA PRO A 48 -13.75 4.11 10.20
C PRO A 48 -15.13 4.05 9.54
N GLY A 49 -16.13 3.59 10.29
CA GLY A 49 -17.53 3.48 9.84
C GLY A 49 -18.02 2.03 9.72
N TYR A 50 -17.12 1.06 9.81
CA TYR A 50 -17.45 -0.37 9.76
C TYR A 50 -17.05 -1.05 11.08
N PRO A 51 -17.89 -0.99 12.13
CA PRO A 51 -17.53 -1.48 13.46
C PRO A 51 -17.35 -3.01 13.56
N SER A 52 -17.82 -3.73 12.54
CA SER A 52 -17.70 -5.21 12.43
C SER A 52 -16.78 -5.64 11.29
N GLY A 53 -15.96 -4.73 10.78
CA GLY A 53 -15.21 -4.97 9.55
C GLY A 53 -16.10 -4.96 8.30
N VAL A 54 -15.47 -5.02 7.14
CA VAL A 54 -16.13 -5.10 5.82
C VAL A 54 -15.17 -5.76 4.84
N ASP A 55 -15.68 -6.52 3.87
CA ASP A 55 -14.82 -6.97 2.77
C ASP A 55 -14.45 -5.80 1.84
N GLY A 56 -13.24 -5.85 1.31
CA GLY A 56 -12.72 -4.75 0.49
C GLY A 56 -13.55 -4.45 -0.75
N PRO A 57 -13.97 -5.44 -1.56
CA PRO A 57 -14.85 -5.22 -2.72
C PRO A 57 -16.15 -4.50 -2.36
N THR A 58 -16.86 -4.92 -1.32
CA THR A 58 -18.09 -4.28 -0.84
C THR A 58 -17.84 -2.83 -0.47
N MET A 59 -16.82 -2.56 0.36
CA MET A 59 -16.45 -1.20 0.76
C MET A 59 -16.16 -0.31 -0.45
N MET A 60 -15.40 -0.82 -1.42
CA MET A 60 -15.03 -0.03 -2.59
C MET A 60 -16.24 0.25 -3.51
N ASN A 61 -17.19 -0.69 -3.60
CA ASN A 61 -18.43 -0.47 -4.32
C ASN A 61 -19.30 0.60 -3.63
N GLU A 62 -19.46 0.53 -2.31
CA GLU A 62 -20.22 1.52 -1.52
C GLU A 62 -19.63 2.93 -1.66
N LEU A 63 -18.29 3.07 -1.63
CA LEU A 63 -17.62 4.35 -1.85
C LEU A 63 -17.86 4.89 -3.27
N ARG A 64 -17.86 4.01 -4.28
CA ARG A 64 -18.19 4.36 -5.65
C ARG A 64 -19.63 4.85 -5.76
N GLU A 65 -20.60 4.08 -5.26
CA GLU A 65 -22.01 4.44 -5.29
C GLU A 65 -22.26 5.77 -4.57
N GLN A 66 -21.57 6.01 -3.45
CA GLN A 66 -21.66 7.28 -2.73
C GLN A 66 -21.14 8.45 -3.59
N ALA A 67 -20.02 8.28 -4.27
CA ALA A 67 -19.46 9.31 -5.15
C ALA A 67 -20.38 9.61 -6.35
N GLU A 68 -20.91 8.57 -7.00
CA GLU A 68 -21.85 8.68 -8.13
C GLU A 68 -23.16 9.35 -7.70
N ARG A 69 -23.68 9.02 -6.51
CA ARG A 69 -24.87 9.66 -5.93
C ARG A 69 -24.75 11.18 -5.81
N PHE A 70 -23.55 11.70 -5.55
CA PHE A 70 -23.29 13.15 -5.50
C PHE A 70 -22.94 13.76 -6.87
N GLY A 71 -22.94 12.96 -7.95
CA GLY A 71 -22.74 13.43 -9.32
C GLY A 71 -21.31 13.33 -9.83
N THR A 72 -20.46 12.51 -9.19
CA THR A 72 -19.15 12.15 -9.76
C THR A 72 -19.35 11.31 -11.01
N LYS A 73 -18.67 11.68 -12.10
CA LYS A 73 -18.57 10.83 -13.29
C LYS A 73 -17.40 9.85 -13.10
N VAL A 74 -17.68 8.56 -13.21
CA VAL A 74 -16.66 7.50 -13.10
C VAL A 74 -16.33 7.00 -14.51
N GLU A 75 -15.08 7.17 -14.91
CA GLU A 75 -14.53 6.67 -16.18
C GLU A 75 -13.60 5.48 -15.90
N VAL A 76 -13.94 4.35 -16.51
CA VAL A 76 -13.10 3.13 -16.44
C VAL A 76 -12.04 3.25 -17.52
N ASP A 77 -11.00 4.01 -17.23
CA ASP A 77 -9.88 4.25 -18.13
C ASP A 77 -8.62 4.57 -17.31
N PHE A 78 -7.48 4.54 -17.96
CA PHE A 78 -6.17 4.78 -17.40
C PHE A 78 -5.56 6.08 -17.93
N ILE A 79 -5.04 6.92 -17.03
CA ILE A 79 -4.31 8.11 -17.40
C ILE A 79 -2.84 7.74 -17.65
N SER A 80 -2.40 7.87 -18.89
CA SER A 80 -1.05 7.53 -19.32
C SER A 80 -0.05 8.66 -19.09
N ARG A 81 -0.51 9.92 -19.19
CA ARG A 81 0.36 11.10 -19.11
C ARG A 81 -0.41 12.34 -18.65
N VAL A 82 0.28 13.22 -17.93
CA VAL A 82 -0.21 14.55 -17.55
C VAL A 82 0.83 15.59 -17.94
N GLU A 83 0.39 16.67 -18.57
CA GLU A 83 1.17 17.88 -18.82
C GLU A 83 0.65 19.01 -17.94
N PHE A 84 1.41 19.34 -16.91
CA PHE A 84 1.05 20.44 -16.01
C PHE A 84 1.30 21.80 -16.66
N SER A 85 0.31 22.70 -16.56
CA SER A 85 0.50 24.09 -16.93
C SER A 85 1.60 24.74 -16.09
N LYS A 86 2.45 25.52 -16.70
CA LYS A 86 3.46 26.36 -16.03
C LYS A 86 2.88 27.68 -15.52
N GLU A 87 1.69 28.05 -16.00
CA GLU A 87 1.02 29.31 -15.63
C GLU A 87 0.13 29.06 -14.40
N LYS A 88 0.16 29.98 -13.45
CA LYS A 88 -0.73 29.95 -12.28
C LYS A 88 -2.19 30.05 -12.73
N GLY A 89 -3.02 29.06 -12.37
CA GLY A 89 -4.41 28.96 -12.81
C GLY A 89 -4.61 28.54 -14.27
N GLY A 90 -3.54 28.13 -14.92
CA GLY A 90 -3.57 27.57 -16.27
C GLY A 90 -4.25 26.21 -16.34
N THR A 91 -4.48 25.75 -17.56
CA THR A 91 -5.16 24.48 -17.83
C THR A 91 -4.14 23.36 -18.02
N HIS A 92 -4.31 22.27 -17.29
CA HIS A 92 -3.52 21.03 -17.42
C HIS A 92 -4.10 20.18 -18.54
N LYS A 93 -3.25 19.42 -19.22
CA LYS A 93 -3.64 18.42 -20.21
C LYS A 93 -3.40 17.03 -19.67
N ILE A 94 -4.40 16.19 -19.79
CA ILE A 94 -4.43 14.82 -19.28
C ILE A 94 -4.71 13.89 -20.46
N TYR A 95 -3.92 12.86 -20.64
CA TYR A 95 -4.03 11.92 -21.75
C TYR A 95 -4.43 10.55 -21.24
N THR A 96 -5.50 10.01 -21.80
CA THR A 96 -5.95 8.64 -21.52
C THR A 96 -5.06 7.61 -22.23
N GLN A 97 -5.25 6.35 -21.93
CA GLN A 97 -4.55 5.27 -22.62
C GLN A 97 -4.92 5.21 -24.11
N ASN A 98 -6.14 5.56 -24.45
CA ASN A 98 -6.65 5.56 -25.82
C ASN A 98 -6.19 6.78 -26.63
N GLY A 99 -5.46 7.70 -26.00
CA GLY A 99 -4.93 8.90 -26.65
C GLY A 99 -5.84 10.12 -26.62
N ASP A 100 -6.99 10.05 -25.95
CA ASP A 100 -7.88 11.19 -25.77
C ASP A 100 -7.22 12.26 -24.90
N GLU A 101 -7.31 13.53 -25.30
CA GLU A 101 -6.88 14.68 -24.49
C GLU A 101 -8.07 15.24 -23.69
N VAL A 102 -7.92 15.29 -22.38
CA VAL A 102 -8.86 15.93 -21.45
C VAL A 102 -8.17 17.12 -20.80
N GLN A 103 -8.90 18.20 -20.58
CA GLN A 103 -8.38 19.42 -19.99
C GLN A 103 -9.04 19.74 -18.66
N SER A 104 -8.23 20.13 -17.67
CA SER A 104 -8.71 20.51 -16.34
C SER A 104 -7.84 21.60 -15.71
N LYS A 105 -8.45 22.41 -14.83
CA LYS A 105 -7.71 23.36 -13.98
C LYS A 105 -7.22 22.75 -12.68
N THR A 106 -7.77 21.59 -12.29
CA THR A 106 -7.45 20.95 -11.02
C THR A 106 -7.32 19.43 -11.22
N ILE A 107 -6.22 18.87 -10.75
CA ILE A 107 -5.96 17.44 -10.76
C ILE A 107 -5.70 16.98 -9.33
N ILE A 108 -6.36 15.91 -8.90
CA ILE A 108 -6.09 15.24 -7.64
C ILE A 108 -5.49 13.87 -7.99
N ILE A 109 -4.28 13.61 -7.50
CA ILE A 109 -3.55 12.37 -7.79
C ILE A 109 -3.75 11.40 -6.62
N CYS A 110 -4.44 10.30 -6.88
CA CYS A 110 -4.80 9.26 -5.92
C CYS A 110 -4.38 7.87 -6.42
N THR A 111 -3.22 7.79 -7.06
CA THR A 111 -2.75 6.58 -7.76
C THR A 111 -2.28 5.46 -6.82
N GLY A 112 -2.27 5.69 -5.52
CA GLY A 112 -1.91 4.69 -4.51
C GLY A 112 -0.46 4.23 -4.61
N ALA A 113 -0.24 3.00 -4.18
CA ALA A 113 1.04 2.32 -4.25
C ALA A 113 0.80 0.82 -4.47
N SER A 114 1.78 0.13 -5.04
CA SER A 114 1.76 -1.33 -5.15
C SER A 114 2.73 -1.93 -4.16
N ALA A 115 2.30 -3.00 -3.50
CA ALA A 115 3.16 -3.78 -2.61
C ALA A 115 4.33 -4.37 -3.39
N LYS A 116 5.50 -4.41 -2.76
CA LYS A 116 6.68 -5.06 -3.29
C LYS A 116 6.93 -6.35 -2.54
N TYR A 117 6.71 -7.44 -3.22
CA TYR A 117 7.03 -8.78 -2.73
C TYR A 117 8.43 -9.21 -3.16
N LEU A 118 8.96 -10.26 -2.54
CA LEU A 118 10.26 -10.85 -2.89
C LEU A 118 10.21 -11.57 -4.23
N GLY A 119 9.04 -12.08 -4.60
CA GLY A 119 8.81 -12.80 -5.85
C GLY A 119 9.23 -14.28 -5.80
N ILE A 120 9.40 -14.84 -4.60
CA ILE A 120 9.67 -16.26 -4.43
C ILE A 120 8.37 -17.06 -4.35
N PRO A 121 8.31 -18.30 -4.87
CA PRO A 121 7.07 -19.09 -4.93
C PRO A 121 6.42 -19.34 -3.56
N SER A 122 7.23 -19.60 -2.54
CA SER A 122 6.77 -19.85 -1.18
C SER A 122 6.10 -18.63 -0.54
N GLU A 123 6.58 -17.40 -0.84
CA GLU A 123 5.96 -16.16 -0.44
C GLU A 123 4.57 -16.01 -1.04
N GLN A 124 4.45 -16.22 -2.37
CA GLN A 124 3.19 -16.07 -3.08
C GLN A 124 2.09 -17.02 -2.58
N LYS A 125 2.47 -18.24 -2.23
CA LYS A 125 1.55 -19.26 -1.67
C LYS A 125 0.92 -18.80 -0.35
N LEU A 126 1.64 -18.02 0.44
CA LEU A 126 1.28 -17.67 1.83
C LEU A 126 0.84 -16.20 2.00
N ILE A 127 0.60 -15.48 0.89
CA ILE A 127 -0.01 -14.14 0.96
C ILE A 127 -1.40 -14.25 1.60
N GLY A 128 -1.63 -13.47 2.66
CA GLY A 128 -2.84 -13.56 3.48
C GLY A 128 -2.81 -14.68 4.53
N GLY A 129 -1.89 -15.65 4.41
CA GLY A 129 -1.65 -16.71 5.39
C GLY A 129 -0.48 -16.41 6.34
N GLY A 130 -0.08 -15.14 6.48
CA GLY A 130 1.04 -14.70 7.32
C GLY A 130 2.09 -13.90 6.57
N VAL A 131 2.07 -13.93 5.24
CA VAL A 131 2.83 -13.01 4.40
C VAL A 131 1.99 -11.77 4.13
N SER A 132 2.47 -10.62 4.55
CA SER A 132 1.83 -9.32 4.37
C SER A 132 2.83 -8.27 3.90
N ALA A 133 2.35 -7.24 3.22
CA ALA A 133 3.12 -6.06 2.85
C ALA A 133 2.66 -4.80 3.61
N CYS A 134 1.85 -4.95 4.67
CA CYS A 134 1.31 -3.84 5.44
C CYS A 134 1.25 -4.19 6.94
N ALA A 135 2.23 -3.76 7.70
CA ALA A 135 2.28 -4.03 9.14
C ALA A 135 1.12 -3.39 9.92
N VAL A 136 0.65 -2.23 9.50
CA VAL A 136 -0.48 -1.51 10.16
C VAL A 136 -1.81 -2.22 9.88
N CYS A 137 -1.95 -2.86 8.71
CA CYS A 137 -3.16 -3.58 8.34
C CYS A 137 -3.28 -4.90 9.14
N ASP A 138 -2.21 -5.69 9.12
CA ASP A 138 -2.26 -7.10 9.54
C ASP A 138 -1.53 -7.36 10.86
N GLY A 139 -0.69 -6.44 11.31
CA GLY A 139 0.18 -6.66 12.47
C GLY A 139 -0.57 -6.97 13.76
N PHE A 140 -1.83 -6.53 13.91
CA PHE A 140 -2.64 -6.81 15.09
C PHE A 140 -2.94 -8.30 15.25
N PHE A 141 -3.09 -9.05 14.15
CA PHE A 141 -3.34 -10.50 14.17
C PHE A 141 -2.14 -11.31 14.70
N TYR A 142 -0.95 -10.69 14.71
CA TYR A 142 0.32 -11.32 15.16
C TYR A 142 0.79 -10.77 16.50
N LYS A 143 -0.13 -10.22 17.31
CA LYS A 143 0.17 -9.74 18.66
C LYS A 143 0.80 -10.84 19.50
N GLU A 144 1.87 -10.50 20.26
CA GLU A 144 2.65 -11.40 21.12
C GLU A 144 3.32 -12.59 20.37
N GLN A 145 3.41 -12.54 19.04
CA GLN A 145 4.10 -13.53 18.22
C GLN A 145 5.46 -13.04 17.75
N ASP A 146 6.27 -13.95 17.26
CA ASP A 146 7.54 -13.66 16.60
C ASP A 146 7.29 -13.37 15.12
N VAL A 147 7.80 -12.24 14.61
CA VAL A 147 7.59 -11.81 13.24
C VAL A 147 8.89 -11.44 12.55
N ALA A 148 8.92 -11.52 11.22
CA ALA A 148 10.04 -11.09 10.41
C ALA A 148 9.66 -9.91 9.52
N VAL A 149 10.58 -8.95 9.35
CA VAL A 149 10.45 -7.81 8.44
C VAL A 149 11.59 -7.83 7.44
N VAL A 150 11.26 -7.83 6.15
CA VAL A 150 12.27 -7.87 5.09
C VAL A 150 12.50 -6.47 4.53
N GLY A 151 13.71 -5.98 4.67
CA GLY A 151 14.11 -4.70 4.11
C GLY A 151 15.04 -3.90 5.01
N GLY A 152 15.63 -2.87 4.45
CA GLY A 152 16.56 -1.97 5.15
C GLY A 152 16.38 -0.50 4.79
N GLY A 153 15.22 -0.13 4.22
CA GLY A 153 14.80 1.25 3.94
C GLY A 153 13.94 1.85 5.07
N ASP A 154 13.52 3.11 4.91
CA ASP A 154 12.70 3.81 5.91
C ASP A 154 11.39 3.07 6.19
N SER A 155 10.67 2.59 5.15
CA SER A 155 9.43 1.83 5.32
C SER A 155 9.63 0.56 6.16
N ALA A 156 10.70 -0.22 5.90
CA ALA A 156 10.95 -1.43 6.67
C ALA A 156 11.23 -1.14 8.15
N ILE A 157 11.95 -0.04 8.46
CA ILE A 157 12.19 0.38 9.84
C ILE A 157 10.88 0.89 10.47
N GLU A 158 10.07 1.63 9.72
CA GLU A 158 8.77 2.09 10.21
C GLU A 158 7.87 0.93 10.60
N GLU A 159 7.73 -0.06 9.72
CA GLU A 159 6.96 -1.29 9.97
C GLU A 159 7.54 -2.10 11.14
N ALA A 160 8.86 -2.30 11.18
CA ALA A 160 9.51 -3.00 12.29
C ALA A 160 9.28 -2.29 13.63
N THR A 161 9.34 -0.95 13.68
CA THR A 161 9.07 -0.18 14.91
C THR A 161 7.60 -0.17 15.29
N TYR A 162 6.68 -0.31 14.34
CA TYR A 162 5.26 -0.50 14.61
C TYR A 162 5.02 -1.89 15.23
N LEU A 163 5.48 -2.95 14.56
CA LEU A 163 5.34 -4.34 15.02
C LEU A 163 6.01 -4.57 16.38
N ALA A 164 7.15 -3.93 16.64
CA ALA A 164 7.84 -4.04 17.92
C ALA A 164 7.04 -3.56 19.14
N LYS A 165 5.97 -2.80 18.94
CA LYS A 165 5.06 -2.37 20.01
C LYS A 165 4.02 -3.41 20.38
N ILE A 166 3.72 -4.34 19.48
CA ILE A 166 2.60 -5.28 19.60
C ILE A 166 3.06 -6.73 19.55
N CYS A 167 4.13 -7.05 18.82
CA CYS A 167 4.68 -8.38 18.68
C CYS A 167 5.72 -8.68 19.77
N LYS A 168 5.95 -9.96 20.02
CA LYS A 168 6.93 -10.42 21.02
C LYS A 168 8.36 -10.11 20.58
N ASN A 169 8.76 -10.53 19.39
CA ASN A 169 10.04 -10.22 18.79
C ASN A 169 9.86 -9.88 17.31
N VAL A 170 10.71 -8.98 16.80
CA VAL A 170 10.78 -8.61 15.39
C VAL A 170 12.18 -8.89 14.87
N THR A 171 12.31 -9.73 13.86
CA THR A 171 13.59 -9.99 13.19
C THR A 171 13.62 -9.28 11.85
N MET A 172 14.50 -8.30 11.70
CA MET A 172 14.71 -7.62 10.43
C MET A 172 15.77 -8.33 9.60
N LEU A 173 15.44 -8.65 8.34
CA LEU A 173 16.35 -9.24 7.37
C LEU A 173 16.81 -8.16 6.39
N VAL A 174 18.07 -7.81 6.41
CA VAL A 174 18.65 -6.75 5.59
C VAL A 174 19.68 -7.35 4.64
N ARG A 175 19.38 -7.36 3.34
CA ARG A 175 20.24 -7.97 2.31
C ARG A 175 21.68 -7.41 2.26
N LYS A 176 21.87 -6.14 2.63
CA LYS A 176 23.18 -5.49 2.69
C LYS A 176 23.74 -5.52 4.11
N ASN A 177 25.02 -5.17 4.26
CA ASN A 177 25.69 -4.99 5.54
C ASN A 177 25.31 -3.67 6.25
N HIS A 178 24.38 -2.90 5.72
CA HIS A 178 23.95 -1.61 6.26
C HIS A 178 22.50 -1.29 5.85
N PHE A 179 21.87 -0.42 6.61
CA PHE A 179 20.58 0.17 6.25
C PHE A 179 20.72 1.22 5.16
N ARG A 180 19.73 1.28 4.25
CA ARG A 180 19.53 2.41 3.35
C ARG A 180 18.70 3.52 3.98
N ALA A 181 18.02 3.20 5.06
CA ALA A 181 17.16 4.12 5.79
C ALA A 181 17.92 5.36 6.28
N SER A 182 17.19 6.44 6.48
CA SER A 182 17.70 7.68 7.03
C SER A 182 18.29 7.47 8.43
N LYS A 183 19.26 8.31 8.83
CA LYS A 183 19.86 8.22 10.17
C LYS A 183 18.84 8.41 11.28
N ALA A 184 17.81 9.24 11.05
CA ALA A 184 16.71 9.44 11.99
C ALA A 184 15.96 8.15 12.26
N MET A 185 15.59 7.40 11.20
CA MET A 185 14.89 6.11 11.32
C MET A 185 15.77 5.04 11.98
N GLN A 186 17.05 4.96 11.61
CA GLN A 186 18.00 4.06 12.28
C GLN A 186 18.14 4.38 13.77
N HIS A 187 18.11 5.66 14.15
CA HIS A 187 18.14 6.06 15.56
C HIS A 187 16.87 5.64 16.30
N ARG A 188 15.71 5.83 15.67
CA ARG A 188 14.40 5.40 16.22
C ARG A 188 14.36 3.91 16.51
N LEU A 189 14.92 3.08 15.62
CA LEU A 189 14.95 1.61 15.76
C LEU A 189 15.67 1.17 17.05
N LYS A 190 16.73 1.86 17.46
CA LYS A 190 17.52 1.54 18.66
C LYS A 190 16.74 1.59 19.98
N ASN A 191 15.58 2.24 19.99
CA ASN A 191 14.74 2.33 21.18
C ASN A 191 13.94 1.03 21.45
N PHE A 192 13.96 0.06 20.52
CA PHE A 192 13.23 -1.18 20.62
C PHE A 192 14.17 -2.35 20.89
N LYS A 193 14.10 -2.90 22.10
CA LYS A 193 14.98 -4.00 22.56
C LYS A 193 14.59 -5.36 21.96
N ASN A 194 13.35 -5.50 21.52
CA ASN A 194 12.80 -6.71 20.91
C ASN A 194 12.95 -6.73 19.38
N VAL A 195 13.74 -5.83 18.81
CA VAL A 195 14.09 -5.85 17.38
C VAL A 195 15.51 -6.39 17.21
N ASN A 196 15.63 -7.52 16.51
CA ASN A 196 16.90 -8.09 16.08
C ASN A 196 17.14 -7.81 14.60
N VAL A 197 18.38 -7.48 14.21
CA VAL A 197 18.73 -7.16 12.82
C VAL A 197 19.78 -8.13 12.30
N LEU A 198 19.42 -8.86 11.26
CA LEU A 198 20.32 -9.75 10.54
C LEU A 198 20.75 -9.07 9.23
N PHE A 199 21.95 -8.55 9.21
CA PHE A 199 22.56 -8.02 7.99
C PHE A 199 23.08 -9.13 7.10
N ASN A 200 23.28 -8.81 5.80
CA ASN A 200 23.71 -9.75 4.77
C ASN A 200 22.78 -10.99 4.69
N SER A 201 21.51 -10.80 4.97
CA SER A 201 20.54 -11.89 5.08
C SER A 201 19.32 -11.64 4.20
N GLU A 202 18.86 -12.68 3.54
CA GLU A 202 17.64 -12.68 2.73
C GLU A 202 16.82 -13.95 3.01
N ILE A 203 15.53 -13.91 2.68
CA ILE A 203 14.68 -15.10 2.75
C ILE A 203 14.98 -16.01 1.56
N ASP A 204 15.30 -17.26 1.86
CA ASP A 204 15.44 -18.33 0.88
C ASP A 204 14.07 -18.99 0.63
N GLU A 205 13.32 -19.27 1.70
CA GLU A 205 12.02 -19.90 1.65
C GLU A 205 11.14 -19.45 2.82
N VAL A 206 9.85 -19.25 2.54
CA VAL A 206 8.82 -19.11 3.59
C VAL A 206 8.20 -20.48 3.83
N LEU A 207 8.20 -20.93 5.08
CA LEU A 207 7.73 -22.26 5.49
C LEU A 207 6.30 -22.23 5.96
N GLY A 208 5.55 -23.26 5.59
CA GLY A 208 4.17 -23.47 5.98
C GLY A 208 3.29 -23.95 4.83
N ASP A 209 2.14 -24.51 5.16
CA ASP A 209 1.18 -24.98 4.16
C ASP A 209 0.06 -23.97 3.90
N ASN A 210 -0.69 -23.60 4.91
CA ASN A 210 -1.80 -22.63 4.84
C ASN A 210 -1.47 -21.33 5.56
N VAL A 211 -0.58 -21.39 6.55
CA VAL A 211 -0.11 -20.25 7.33
C VAL A 211 1.42 -20.31 7.42
N VAL A 212 2.02 -19.15 7.64
CA VAL A 212 3.47 -19.08 7.87
C VAL A 212 3.81 -19.72 9.21
N GLU A 213 4.71 -20.71 9.17
CA GLU A 213 5.24 -21.41 10.34
C GLU A 213 6.69 -21.02 10.63
N GLY A 214 7.39 -20.49 9.65
CA GLY A 214 8.77 -20.06 9.76
C GLY A 214 9.36 -19.55 8.47
N ILE A 215 10.64 -19.26 8.48
CA ILE A 215 11.40 -18.82 7.31
C ILE A 215 12.77 -19.50 7.30
N LYS A 216 13.27 -19.83 6.11
CA LYS A 216 14.68 -20.13 5.91
C LYS A 216 15.42 -18.84 5.52
N VAL A 217 16.49 -18.58 6.22
CA VAL A 217 17.32 -17.39 6.02
C VAL A 217 18.66 -17.78 5.41
N LYS A 218 19.00 -17.17 4.30
CA LYS A 218 20.31 -17.34 3.64
C LYS A 218 21.21 -16.16 3.98
N ASN A 219 22.42 -16.44 4.43
CA ASN A 219 23.48 -15.45 4.55
C ASN A 219 24.16 -15.23 3.21
N ASN A 220 24.16 -13.99 2.71
CA ASN A 220 24.66 -13.63 1.37
C ASN A 220 26.20 -13.63 1.25
N ILE A 221 26.93 -13.78 2.37
CA ILE A 221 28.38 -13.84 2.38
C ILE A 221 28.85 -15.30 2.45
N THR A 222 28.30 -16.06 3.42
CA THR A 222 28.72 -17.44 3.65
C THR A 222 27.94 -18.45 2.81
N ASN A 223 26.78 -18.07 2.24
CA ASN A 223 25.79 -18.91 1.62
C ASN A 223 25.17 -19.98 2.55
N GLU A 224 25.39 -19.89 3.84
CA GLU A 224 24.74 -20.75 4.82
C GLU A 224 23.24 -20.45 4.90
N ILE A 225 22.43 -21.50 5.04
CA ILE A 225 20.98 -21.44 5.24
C ILE A 225 20.68 -21.92 6.66
N SER A 226 19.89 -21.15 7.39
CA SER A 226 19.44 -21.45 8.75
C SER A 226 17.90 -21.33 8.88
#